data_8582ec6d41699e1ece8e3085a61bfe19
#
_entry.id   8582ec6d41699e1ece8e3085a61bfe19
#
_cell.length_a   1.000
_cell.length_b   1.000
_cell.length_c   1.000
_cell.angle_alpha   90.00
_cell.angle_beta   90.00
_cell.angle_gamma   90.00
#
_symmetry.space_group_name_H-M   'P 1'
#
loop_
_entity.id
_entity.type
_entity.pdbx_description
1 polymer ?
#
loop_
_entity_poly.entity_id
_entity_poly.type
_entity_poly.pdbx_seq_one_letter_code
_entity_poly.pdbx_strand_id
1 'polypeptide(L)'
;MAVDPIHPKWHARFLQLTEVIAGWSKDPSRGVGAIIVSPDKQIVATGFNGLPRGFEDTDDRLQRPNKYDFVVHAELNALIQCARNGVSPIGCSIYSSFSPCVNCAISIVQAGIRSVVTYEIEESDERWLESIEKSVRVFRESGVEYKRIPKNTVGVTA
;
A
#
# COMPACT_ATOMS: atom_id res chain seq x y z
N MET A 1 17.71 -20.36 2.51
CA MET A 1 18.38 -19.34 3.36
C MET A 1 17.34 -18.52 4.08
N ALA A 2 17.43 -18.47 5.39
CA ALA A 2 16.58 -17.56 6.16
C ALA A 2 16.93 -16.12 5.72
N VAL A 3 15.94 -15.39 5.21
CA VAL A 3 16.11 -13.96 4.93
C VAL A 3 16.29 -13.29 6.28
N ASP A 4 17.39 -12.55 6.42
CA ASP A 4 17.66 -11.77 7.63
C ASP A 4 16.43 -10.88 7.93
N PRO A 5 15.79 -11.01 9.08
CA PRO A 5 14.57 -10.26 9.35
C PRO A 5 14.87 -8.76 9.29
N ILE A 6 14.05 -8.04 8.54
CA ILE A 6 14.18 -6.57 8.46
C ILE A 6 14.06 -5.99 9.88
N HIS A 7 15.05 -5.25 10.31
CA HIS A 7 15.03 -4.64 11.63
C HIS A 7 13.80 -3.72 11.78
N PRO A 8 13.06 -3.76 12.90
CA PRO A 8 11.82 -3.00 13.09
C PRO A 8 11.90 -1.50 12.76
N LYS A 9 13.06 -0.87 12.97
CA LYS A 9 13.27 0.53 12.60
C LYS A 9 13.02 0.84 11.13
N TRP A 10 13.26 -0.12 10.23
CA TRP A 10 13.02 0.04 8.80
C TRP A 10 11.54 -0.01 8.47
N HIS A 11 10.79 -0.88 9.13
CA HIS A 11 9.33 -0.90 9.00
C HIS A 11 8.73 0.45 9.41
N ALA A 12 9.19 1.00 10.54
CA ALA A 12 8.76 2.31 11.01
C ALA A 12 9.06 3.42 9.98
N ARG A 13 10.29 3.47 9.47
CA ARG A 13 10.71 4.48 8.49
C ARG A 13 9.90 4.42 7.19
N PHE A 14 9.72 3.22 6.66
CA PHE A 14 8.97 3.05 5.41
C PHE A 14 7.49 3.36 5.59
N LEU A 15 6.88 2.99 6.72
CA LEU A 15 5.49 3.36 7.02
C LEU A 15 5.33 4.87 7.21
N GLN A 16 6.26 5.56 7.88
CA GLN A 16 6.25 7.02 7.97
C GLN A 16 6.29 7.68 6.58
N LEU A 17 7.09 7.14 5.68
CA LEU A 17 7.15 7.65 4.31
C LEU A 17 5.83 7.45 3.57
N THR A 18 5.13 6.34 3.79
CA THR A 18 3.80 6.14 3.18
C THR A 18 2.81 7.20 3.64
N GLU A 19 2.90 7.70 4.87
CA GLU A 19 2.05 8.79 5.37
C GLU A 19 2.34 10.11 4.66
N VAL A 20 3.61 10.42 4.41
CA VAL A 20 3.99 11.61 3.63
C VAL A 20 3.38 11.54 2.22
N ILE A 21 3.50 10.39 1.57
CA ILE A 21 2.97 10.17 0.23
C ILE A 21 1.44 10.19 0.23
N ALA A 22 0.80 9.65 1.26
CA ALA A 22 -0.66 9.72 1.43
C ALA A 22 -1.17 11.17 1.43
N GLY A 23 -0.40 12.08 1.99
CA GLY A 23 -0.72 13.53 1.99
C GLY A 23 -0.75 14.17 0.59
N TRP A 24 -0.25 13.50 -0.44
CA TRP A 24 -0.31 13.97 -1.83
C TRP A 24 -1.61 13.63 -2.52
N SER A 25 -2.40 12.72 -1.95
CA SER A 25 -3.71 12.36 -2.48
C SER A 25 -4.70 13.52 -2.37
N LYS A 26 -5.49 13.71 -3.41
CA LYS A 26 -6.61 14.67 -3.44
C LYS A 26 -7.94 14.05 -2.98
N ASP A 27 -7.96 12.77 -2.61
CA ASP A 27 -9.17 12.09 -2.14
C ASP A 27 -9.66 12.73 -0.84
N PRO A 28 -10.87 13.31 -0.82
CA PRO A 28 -11.39 14.03 0.36
C PRO A 28 -11.75 13.10 1.52
N SER A 29 -11.91 11.81 1.27
CA SER A 29 -12.27 10.83 2.30
C SER A 29 -11.04 10.28 3.02
N ARG A 30 -10.06 9.81 2.25
CA ARG A 30 -8.81 9.23 2.79
C ARG A 30 -7.71 9.24 1.75
N GLY A 31 -6.60 9.88 2.04
CA GLY A 31 -5.35 9.69 1.32
C GLY A 31 -4.66 8.40 1.78
N VAL A 32 -4.18 7.62 0.84
CA VAL A 32 -3.37 6.42 1.07
C VAL A 32 -2.07 6.54 0.29
N GLY A 33 -0.97 6.17 0.90
CA GLY A 33 0.34 6.12 0.28
C GLY A 33 0.91 4.70 0.34
N ALA A 34 1.61 4.31 -0.71
CA ALA A 34 2.30 3.03 -0.78
C ALA A 34 3.69 3.19 -1.38
N ILE A 35 4.62 2.36 -0.93
CA ILE A 35 5.96 2.25 -1.49
C ILE A 35 6.33 0.79 -1.71
N ILE A 36 7.10 0.53 -2.75
CA ILE A 36 7.68 -0.79 -3.00
C ILE A 36 9.18 -0.69 -2.72
N VAL A 37 9.68 -1.62 -1.92
CA VAL A 37 11.04 -1.63 -1.41
C VAL A 37 11.70 -2.95 -1.78
N SER A 38 12.88 -2.88 -2.39
CA SER A 38 13.68 -4.03 -2.75
C SER A 38 14.27 -4.73 -1.51
N PRO A 39 14.77 -5.99 -1.65
CA PRO A 39 15.40 -6.71 -0.54
C PRO A 39 16.57 -5.98 0.13
N ASP A 40 17.27 -5.15 -0.63
CA ASP A 40 18.38 -4.31 -0.14
C ASP A 40 17.95 -2.91 0.34
N LYS A 41 16.66 -2.73 0.61
CA LYS A 41 16.05 -1.50 1.18
C LYS A 41 16.06 -0.28 0.26
N GLN A 42 16.13 -0.49 -1.05
CA GLN A 42 15.93 0.59 -2.01
C GLN A 42 14.44 0.79 -2.30
N ILE A 43 13.99 2.03 -2.29
CA ILE A 43 12.63 2.37 -2.71
C ILE A 43 12.61 2.38 -4.23
N VAL A 44 11.85 1.46 -4.83
CA VAL A 44 11.81 1.30 -6.29
C VAL A 44 10.56 1.89 -6.93
N ALA A 45 9.51 2.09 -6.14
CA ALA A 45 8.29 2.73 -6.62
C ALA A 45 7.50 3.35 -5.46
N THR A 46 6.72 4.34 -5.79
CA THR A 46 5.75 4.98 -4.89
C THR A 46 4.39 5.05 -5.55
N GLY A 47 3.35 5.17 -4.76
CA GLY A 47 1.99 5.38 -5.25
C GLY A 47 1.12 6.05 -4.19
N PHE A 48 0.19 6.86 -4.64
CA PHE A 48 -0.90 7.38 -3.81
C PHE A 48 -2.21 7.24 -4.58
N ASN A 49 -3.33 7.19 -3.87
CA ASN A 49 -4.63 7.03 -4.51
C ASN A 49 -5.03 8.32 -5.24
N GLY A 50 -5.49 8.17 -6.47
CA GLY A 50 -5.87 9.29 -7.30
C GLY A 50 -6.47 8.89 -8.64
N LEU A 51 -6.94 9.88 -9.37
CA LEU A 51 -7.47 9.71 -10.71
C LEU A 51 -6.35 9.35 -11.71
N PRO A 52 -6.68 8.65 -12.80
CA PRO A 52 -5.70 8.34 -13.83
C PRO A 52 -5.05 9.59 -14.44
N ARG A 53 -3.80 9.45 -14.86
CA ARG A 53 -3.10 10.55 -15.56
C ARG A 53 -3.86 10.96 -16.82
N GLY A 54 -3.99 12.27 -17.04
CA GLY A 54 -4.73 12.83 -18.15
C GLY A 54 -6.25 12.90 -17.95
N PHE A 55 -6.74 12.32 -16.84
CA PHE A 55 -8.13 12.44 -16.44
C PHE A 55 -8.29 13.67 -15.56
N GLU A 56 -9.22 14.56 -15.89
CA GLU A 56 -9.38 15.82 -15.16
C GLU A 56 -9.81 15.61 -13.72
N ASP A 57 -9.12 16.29 -12.78
CA ASP A 57 -9.43 16.25 -11.34
C ASP A 57 -10.66 17.13 -11.04
N THR A 58 -11.85 16.54 -11.17
CA THR A 58 -13.10 17.21 -10.80
C THR A 58 -13.64 16.63 -9.49
N ASP A 59 -14.34 17.46 -8.72
CA ASP A 59 -14.86 17.06 -7.41
C ASP A 59 -15.84 15.88 -7.51
N ASP A 60 -16.68 15.84 -8.53
CA ASP A 60 -17.64 14.76 -8.75
C ASP A 60 -16.98 13.40 -8.95
N ARG A 61 -15.79 13.36 -9.56
CA ARG A 61 -15.03 12.12 -9.79
C ARG A 61 -14.36 11.61 -8.52
N LEU A 62 -14.07 12.48 -7.56
CA LEU A 62 -13.48 12.15 -6.26
C LEU A 62 -14.53 11.91 -5.17
N GLN A 63 -15.81 12.16 -5.46
CA GLN A 63 -16.91 11.88 -4.55
C GLN A 63 -17.51 10.48 -4.76
N ARG A 64 -18.13 9.95 -3.70
CA ARG A 64 -18.89 8.70 -3.80
C ARG A 64 -20.18 8.94 -4.57
N PRO A 65 -20.65 8.00 -5.40
CA PRO A 65 -20.03 6.68 -5.67
C PRO A 65 -18.95 6.70 -6.77
N ASN A 66 -18.81 7.77 -7.54
CA ASN A 66 -17.97 7.84 -8.75
C ASN A 66 -16.50 7.50 -8.50
N LYS A 67 -15.98 7.88 -7.34
CA LYS A 67 -14.58 7.58 -6.99
C LYS A 67 -14.25 6.08 -7.00
N TYR A 68 -15.22 5.22 -6.73
CA TYR A 68 -15.01 3.76 -6.74
C TYR A 68 -14.71 3.22 -8.15
N ASP A 69 -15.18 3.92 -9.17
CA ASP A 69 -14.96 3.54 -10.57
C ASP A 69 -13.66 4.14 -11.12
N PHE A 70 -13.27 5.32 -10.68
CA PHE A 70 -12.22 6.10 -11.33
C PHE A 70 -10.91 6.21 -10.55
N VAL A 71 -10.93 6.07 -9.23
CA VAL A 71 -9.73 6.23 -8.40
C VAL A 71 -8.88 4.97 -8.46
N VAL A 72 -7.62 5.12 -8.85
CA VAL A 72 -6.61 4.08 -8.76
C VAL A 72 -6.05 4.07 -7.33
N HIS A 73 -6.05 2.92 -6.67
CA HIS A 73 -5.54 2.79 -5.32
C HIS A 73 -4.02 2.95 -5.26
N ALA A 74 -3.51 3.36 -4.10
CA ALA A 74 -2.09 3.64 -3.90
C ALA A 74 -1.20 2.43 -4.22
N GLU A 75 -1.60 1.24 -3.77
CA GLU A 75 -0.85 0.01 -3.98
C GLU A 75 -0.76 -0.34 -5.47
N LEU A 76 -1.88 -0.22 -6.17
CA LEU A 76 -1.92 -0.46 -7.62
C LEU A 76 -1.08 0.59 -8.37
N ASN A 77 -1.15 1.85 -7.97
CA ASN A 77 -0.30 2.90 -8.55
C ASN A 77 1.20 2.61 -8.37
N ALA A 78 1.61 2.10 -7.21
CA ALA A 78 2.99 1.71 -6.98
C ALA A 78 3.43 0.56 -7.90
N LEU A 79 2.58 -0.45 -8.09
CA LEU A 79 2.83 -1.56 -9.03
C LEU A 79 2.90 -1.08 -10.48
N ILE A 80 1.99 -0.19 -10.88
CA ILE A 80 1.99 0.41 -12.22
C ILE A 80 3.26 1.25 -12.42
N GLN A 81 3.74 1.95 -11.39
CA GLN A 81 4.99 2.70 -11.48
C GLN A 81 6.19 1.77 -11.74
N CYS A 82 6.24 0.59 -11.13
CA CYS A 82 7.22 -0.43 -11.48
C CYS A 82 7.15 -0.79 -12.98
N ALA A 83 5.94 -1.06 -13.47
CA ALA A 83 5.74 -1.40 -14.89
C ALA A 83 6.19 -0.25 -15.82
N ARG A 84 5.88 1.00 -15.49
CA ARG A 84 6.27 2.17 -16.29
C ARG A 84 7.78 2.38 -16.34
N ASN A 85 8.47 2.09 -15.25
CA ASN A 85 9.92 2.28 -15.13
C ASN A 85 10.74 1.04 -15.55
N GLY A 86 10.08 -0.05 -15.90
CA GLY A 86 10.76 -1.30 -16.24
C GLY A 86 11.47 -1.93 -15.05
N VAL A 87 10.97 -1.71 -13.83
CA VAL A 87 11.52 -2.29 -12.60
C VAL A 87 10.65 -3.45 -12.14
N SER A 88 11.26 -4.60 -11.90
CA SER A 88 10.54 -5.77 -11.42
C SER A 88 10.19 -5.63 -9.92
N PRO A 89 8.92 -5.82 -9.53
CA PRO A 89 8.55 -5.86 -8.12
C PRO A 89 8.76 -7.25 -7.47
N ILE A 90 9.19 -8.25 -8.23
CA ILE A 90 9.36 -9.62 -7.74
C ILE A 90 10.34 -9.64 -6.56
N GLY A 91 9.93 -10.28 -5.46
CA GLY A 91 10.71 -10.38 -4.23
C GLY A 91 10.79 -9.12 -3.39
N CYS A 92 10.19 -8.03 -3.84
CA CYS A 92 10.11 -6.79 -3.07
C CYS A 92 9.07 -6.87 -1.94
N SER A 93 9.11 -5.90 -1.05
CA SER A 93 8.08 -5.66 -0.04
C SER A 93 7.26 -4.43 -0.42
N ILE A 94 5.96 -4.44 -0.14
CA ILE A 94 5.11 -3.26 -0.27
C ILE A 94 4.69 -2.76 1.11
N TYR A 95 4.84 -1.48 1.34
CA TYR A 95 4.38 -0.77 2.53
C TYR A 95 3.20 0.10 2.13
N SER A 96 2.14 0.08 2.90
CA SER A 96 0.98 0.94 2.67
C SER A 96 0.48 1.55 3.97
N SER A 97 0.06 2.80 3.92
CA SER A 97 -0.49 3.51 5.07
C SER A 97 -1.86 2.98 5.52
N PHE A 98 -2.53 2.20 4.67
CA PHE A 98 -3.79 1.53 4.96
C PHE A 98 -3.77 0.10 4.40
N SER A 99 -4.54 -0.80 5.01
CA SER A 99 -4.63 -2.19 4.55
C SER A 99 -5.14 -2.28 3.12
N PRO A 100 -4.48 -3.05 2.24
CA PRO A 100 -4.95 -3.25 0.87
C PRO A 100 -6.34 -3.87 0.82
N CYS A 101 -7.16 -3.40 -0.10
CA CYS A 101 -8.41 -4.08 -0.44
C CYS A 101 -8.11 -5.40 -1.17
N VAL A 102 -9.13 -6.25 -1.33
CA VAL A 102 -8.96 -7.56 -1.95
C VAL A 102 -8.41 -7.48 -3.39
N ASN A 103 -8.84 -6.48 -4.18
CA ASN A 103 -8.34 -6.30 -5.54
C ASN A 103 -6.86 -5.91 -5.57
N CYS A 104 -6.44 -5.02 -4.66
CA CYS A 104 -5.03 -4.70 -4.50
C CYS A 104 -4.23 -5.90 -4.01
N ALA A 105 -4.76 -6.68 -3.07
CA ALA A 105 -4.09 -7.89 -2.57
C ALA A 105 -3.83 -8.90 -3.69
N ILE A 106 -4.81 -9.15 -4.55
CA ILE A 106 -4.67 -10.03 -5.72
C ILE A 106 -3.56 -9.51 -6.66
N SER A 107 -3.55 -8.20 -6.92
CA SER A 107 -2.53 -7.56 -7.78
C SER A 107 -1.14 -7.64 -7.18
N ILE A 108 -1.02 -7.45 -5.87
CA ILE A 108 0.23 -7.56 -5.12
C ILE A 108 0.82 -8.98 -5.22
N VAL A 109 0.00 -9.99 -4.99
CA VAL A 109 0.40 -11.40 -5.12
C VAL A 109 0.85 -11.71 -6.55
N GLN A 110 0.03 -11.31 -7.52
CA GLN A 110 0.29 -11.60 -8.94
C GLN A 110 1.55 -10.90 -9.46
N ALA A 111 1.90 -9.76 -8.89
CA ALA A 111 3.13 -9.03 -9.20
C ALA A 111 4.40 -9.65 -8.59
N GLY A 112 4.28 -10.65 -7.74
CA GLY A 112 5.42 -11.34 -7.12
C GLY A 112 5.98 -10.64 -5.88
N ILE A 113 5.23 -9.75 -5.25
CA ILE A 113 5.59 -9.13 -3.97
C ILE A 113 5.70 -10.23 -2.89
N ARG A 114 6.75 -10.17 -2.08
CA ARG A 114 7.04 -11.14 -1.03
C ARG A 114 6.35 -10.84 0.28
N SER A 115 6.27 -9.58 0.66
CA SER A 115 5.68 -9.17 1.92
C SER A 115 4.91 -7.86 1.81
N VAL A 116 3.89 -7.74 2.66
CA VAL A 116 3.06 -6.55 2.81
C VAL A 116 3.17 -6.08 4.24
N VAL A 117 3.41 -4.80 4.45
CA VAL A 117 3.50 -4.18 5.76
C VAL A 117 2.58 -2.97 5.83
N THR A 118 1.69 -2.95 6.80
CA THR A 118 0.74 -1.85 7.02
C THR A 118 0.69 -1.47 8.49
N TYR A 119 0.03 -0.36 8.79
CA TYR A 119 -0.41 -0.11 10.15
C TYR A 119 -1.53 -1.08 10.56
N GLU A 120 -1.70 -1.27 11.87
CA GLU A 120 -2.88 -1.94 12.41
C GLU A 120 -4.15 -1.18 12.02
N ILE A 121 -5.25 -1.94 11.89
CA ILE A 121 -6.55 -1.41 11.51
C ILE A 121 -7.18 -0.75 12.75
N GLU A 122 -7.69 0.45 12.58
CA GLU A 122 -8.49 1.11 13.61
C GLU A 122 -9.94 0.55 13.59
N GLU A 123 -10.56 0.43 14.77
CA GLU A 123 -11.93 -0.07 14.91
C GLU A 123 -12.98 0.76 14.13
N SER A 124 -12.67 2.02 13.84
CA SER A 124 -13.52 2.91 13.03
C SER A 124 -13.59 2.53 11.54
N ASP A 125 -12.79 1.55 11.11
CA ASP A 125 -12.69 1.16 9.70
C ASP A 125 -13.63 -0.01 9.31
N GLU A 126 -14.75 -0.22 10.04
CA GLU A 126 -15.70 -1.32 9.84
C GLU A 126 -16.11 -1.52 8.37
N ARG A 127 -16.26 -0.43 7.63
CA ARG A 127 -16.62 -0.48 6.19
C ARG A 127 -15.68 -1.35 5.37
N TRP A 128 -14.41 -1.43 5.76
CA TRP A 128 -13.37 -2.11 5.02
C TRP A 128 -13.04 -3.51 5.56
N LEU A 129 -13.58 -3.88 6.72
CA LEU A 129 -13.23 -5.12 7.42
C LEU A 129 -13.41 -6.36 6.55
N GLU A 130 -14.54 -6.49 5.84
CA GLU A 130 -14.79 -7.65 4.97
C GLU A 130 -13.75 -7.75 3.85
N SER A 131 -13.43 -6.64 3.19
CA SER A 131 -12.41 -6.62 2.14
C SER A 131 -11.02 -6.94 2.69
N ILE A 132 -10.71 -6.42 3.88
CA ILE A 132 -9.44 -6.66 4.55
C ILE A 132 -9.30 -8.13 4.98
N GLU A 133 -10.36 -8.75 5.48
CA GLU A 133 -10.36 -10.20 5.80
C GLU A 133 -10.09 -11.05 4.57
N LYS A 134 -10.71 -10.71 3.44
CA LYS A 134 -10.44 -11.36 2.15
C LYS A 134 -9.00 -11.15 1.70
N SER A 135 -8.44 -9.97 1.90
CA SER A 135 -7.04 -9.67 1.59
C SER A 135 -6.08 -10.51 2.44
N VAL A 136 -6.33 -10.60 3.74
CA VAL A 136 -5.55 -11.45 4.66
C VAL A 136 -5.55 -12.91 4.20
N ARG A 137 -6.71 -13.40 3.79
CA ARG A 137 -6.84 -14.76 3.25
C ARG A 137 -6.03 -14.94 1.97
N VAL A 138 -6.11 -13.98 1.04
CA VAL A 138 -5.33 -14.01 -0.21
C VAL A 138 -3.84 -14.10 0.10
N PHE A 139 -3.32 -13.25 0.97
CA PHE A 139 -1.90 -13.26 1.33
C PHE A 139 -1.49 -14.58 2.00
N ARG A 140 -2.25 -15.04 2.97
CA ARG A 140 -1.96 -16.28 3.70
C ARG A 140 -1.92 -17.50 2.77
N GLU A 141 -2.93 -17.66 1.92
CA GLU A 141 -3.03 -18.82 1.02
C GLU A 141 -2.01 -18.76 -0.13
N SER A 142 -1.52 -17.55 -0.47
CA SER A 142 -0.50 -17.36 -1.51
C SER A 142 0.94 -17.31 -0.97
N GLY A 143 1.13 -17.47 0.34
CA GLY A 143 2.46 -17.44 0.96
C GLY A 143 3.11 -16.06 1.02
N VAL A 144 2.33 -14.99 0.87
CA VAL A 144 2.81 -13.62 1.05
C VAL A 144 2.76 -13.25 2.54
N GLU A 145 3.88 -12.81 3.08
CA GLU A 145 3.96 -12.38 4.47
C GLU A 145 3.16 -11.07 4.65
N TYR A 146 2.27 -11.02 5.64
CA TYR A 146 1.52 -9.82 5.96
C TYR A 146 1.76 -9.42 7.41
N LYS A 147 2.37 -8.24 7.60
CA LYS A 147 2.66 -7.66 8.91
C LYS A 147 1.83 -6.41 9.15
N ARG A 148 1.27 -6.30 10.34
CA ARG A 148 0.63 -5.10 10.86
C ARG A 148 1.47 -4.52 11.98
N ILE A 149 1.76 -3.24 11.90
CA ILE A 149 2.61 -2.53 12.86
C ILE A 149 1.75 -1.53 13.61
N PRO A 150 1.76 -1.52 14.95
CA PRO A 150 1.05 -0.51 15.73
C PRO A 150 1.55 0.90 15.38
N LYS A 151 0.62 1.82 15.17
CA LYS A 151 0.96 3.20 14.79
C LYS A 151 1.82 3.91 15.84
N ASN A 152 1.66 3.57 17.11
CA ASN A 152 2.39 4.15 18.23
C ASN A 152 3.88 3.75 18.29
N THR A 153 4.29 2.68 17.61
CA THR A 153 5.69 2.27 17.55
C THR A 153 6.48 3.01 16.47
N VAL A 154 5.81 3.79 15.65
CA VAL A 154 6.39 4.55 14.55
C VAL A 154 6.76 5.99 14.98
N GLY A 155 6.35 6.39 16.17
CA GLY A 155 6.72 7.66 16.76
C GLY A 155 8.03 7.56 17.55
N VAL A 156 9.04 8.32 17.12
CA VAL A 156 10.29 8.63 17.83
C VAL A 156 11.40 7.58 17.70
N THR A 157 12.35 7.83 16.87
CA THR A 157 13.63 8.41 17.29
C THR A 157 14.43 8.75 16.06
N ALA A 158 14.88 9.95 16.08
CA ALA A 158 16.01 10.34 15.26
C ALA A 158 17.18 9.35 15.39
#